data_835c978c877963dc3fec32b0f47a400a
#
_entry.id   835c978c877963dc3fec32b0f47a400a
#
_cell.length_a   1.000
_cell.length_b   1.000
_cell.length_c   1.000
_cell.angle_alpha   90.00
_cell.angle_beta   90.00
_cell.angle_gamma   90.00
#
_symmetry.space_group_name_H-M   'P 1'
#
loop_
_entity.id
_entity.type
_entity.pdbx_description
1 polymer ?
#
loop_
_entity_poly.entity_id
_entity_poly.type
_entity_poly.pdbx_seq_one_letter_code
_entity_poly.pdbx_strand_id
1 'polypeptide(L)'
;MKRFASTILMTAVLMGIGAAYAATPAEMYDDVWKIVNKKYYDPTNNSQDWNKWRYRYQNKLKTKEDAYVAIETMLTSLNDPYTRFLDPKEFSEETQSIKGSLKGIGTQIGLRDGELVIIAPLEDSPAERAGLLADDRILEINGESTKGISIDAAADKIRGEKGTTVTLLIQRKGVPNKIYSVVRDEIEVKSVSCKPPFETTKIPGDIQYIRLSSFI
;
A
#
# COMPACT_ATOMS: atom_id res chain seq x y z
N MET A 1 60.46 -31.76 38.29
CA MET A 1 60.09 -30.75 37.28
C MET A 1 58.98 -31.38 36.42
N LYS A 2 57.72 -31.07 36.70
CA LYS A 2 56.54 -31.55 35.98
C LYS A 2 56.08 -30.49 34.98
N ARG A 3 56.10 -30.80 33.70
CA ARG A 3 55.59 -29.91 32.61
C ARG A 3 54.10 -30.08 32.52
N PHE A 4 53.34 -29.01 32.79
CA PHE A 4 51.92 -28.94 32.49
C PHE A 4 51.75 -28.59 31.00
N ALA A 5 51.16 -29.52 30.23
CA ALA A 5 50.71 -29.28 28.90
C ALA A 5 49.29 -28.68 28.99
N SER A 6 49.14 -27.42 28.57
CA SER A 6 47.87 -26.76 28.47
C SER A 6 47.22 -27.11 27.14
N THR A 7 46.16 -27.91 27.19
CA THR A 7 45.32 -28.24 26.04
C THR A 7 44.30 -27.12 25.85
N ILE A 8 44.48 -26.29 24.83
CA ILE A 8 43.52 -25.31 24.41
C ILE A 8 42.39 -26.01 23.62
N LEU A 9 41.22 -26.14 24.25
CA LEU A 9 40.03 -26.69 23.62
C LEU A 9 39.39 -25.53 22.81
N MET A 10 39.60 -25.58 21.50
CA MET A 10 39.01 -24.62 20.55
C MET A 10 37.55 -25.02 20.27
N THR A 11 36.62 -24.43 20.98
CA THR A 11 35.18 -24.58 20.76
C THR A 11 34.81 -23.85 19.47
N ALA A 12 34.63 -24.55 18.37
CA ALA A 12 34.07 -24.02 17.14
C ALA A 12 32.57 -23.77 17.38
N VAL A 13 32.19 -22.50 17.55
CA VAL A 13 30.77 -22.08 17.50
C VAL A 13 30.36 -22.14 16.04
N LEU A 14 29.67 -23.18 15.64
CA LEU A 14 28.90 -23.22 14.42
C LEU A 14 27.73 -22.28 14.56
N MET A 15 27.89 -21.02 14.12
CA MET A 15 26.74 -20.17 13.82
C MET A 15 25.99 -20.78 12.66
N GLY A 16 24.92 -21.51 12.96
CA GLY A 16 23.93 -21.92 11.97
C GLY A 16 23.34 -20.65 11.38
N ILE A 17 23.72 -20.34 10.14
CA ILE A 17 23.00 -19.39 9.29
C ILE A 17 21.65 -20.06 9.06
N GLY A 18 20.66 -19.70 9.87
CA GLY A 18 19.26 -20.03 9.63
C GLY A 18 18.88 -19.39 8.29
N ALA A 19 18.94 -20.14 7.21
CA ALA A 19 18.26 -19.76 5.99
C ALA A 19 16.79 -19.54 6.37
N ALA A 20 16.30 -18.32 6.23
CA ALA A 20 14.88 -18.03 6.34
C ALA A 20 14.18 -18.87 5.25
N TYR A 21 13.65 -20.02 5.62
CA TYR A 21 12.85 -20.85 4.73
C TYR A 21 11.61 -20.02 4.36
N ALA A 22 11.58 -19.54 3.13
CA ALA A 22 10.35 -18.99 2.59
C ALA A 22 9.31 -20.12 2.57
N ALA A 23 8.17 -19.90 3.21
CA ALA A 23 7.09 -20.87 3.24
C ALA A 23 6.70 -21.29 1.82
N THR A 24 6.49 -22.56 1.60
CA THR A 24 5.98 -23.07 0.33
C THR A 24 4.53 -22.60 0.11
N PRO A 25 4.03 -22.56 -1.14
CA PRO A 25 2.65 -22.22 -1.42
C PRO A 25 1.62 -23.02 -0.63
N ALA A 26 1.89 -24.32 -0.43
CA ALA A 26 1.02 -25.19 0.35
C ALA A 26 1.06 -24.88 1.86
N GLU A 27 2.23 -24.56 2.40
CA GLU A 27 2.38 -24.13 3.80
C GLU A 27 1.68 -22.80 4.05
N MET A 28 1.82 -21.82 3.14
CA MET A 28 1.11 -20.54 3.24
C MET A 28 -0.41 -20.73 3.34
N TYR A 29 -0.95 -21.58 2.47
CA TYR A 29 -2.39 -21.87 2.48
C TYR A 29 -2.83 -22.58 3.77
N ASP A 30 -2.09 -23.60 4.23
CA ASP A 30 -2.40 -24.34 5.46
C ASP A 30 -2.28 -23.46 6.70
N ASP A 31 -1.34 -22.53 6.72
CA ASP A 31 -1.17 -21.59 7.83
C ASP A 31 -2.34 -20.59 7.92
N VAL A 32 -2.81 -20.06 6.80
CA VAL A 32 -4.04 -19.23 6.79
C VAL A 32 -5.25 -20.04 7.23
N TRP A 33 -5.41 -21.28 6.73
CA TRP A 33 -6.46 -22.17 7.17
C TRP A 33 -6.44 -22.38 8.70
N LYS A 34 -5.26 -22.64 9.29
CA LYS A 34 -5.08 -22.80 10.75
C LYS A 34 -5.43 -21.54 11.53
N ILE A 35 -5.01 -20.35 10.99
CA ILE A 35 -5.32 -19.07 11.65
C ILE A 35 -6.83 -18.88 11.76
N VAL A 36 -7.54 -19.06 10.67
CA VAL A 36 -9.00 -18.93 10.65
C VAL A 36 -9.64 -19.97 11.57
N ASN A 37 -9.26 -21.24 11.44
CA ASN A 37 -9.78 -22.33 12.28
C ASN A 37 -9.66 -22.06 13.78
N LYS A 38 -8.59 -21.33 14.18
CA LYS A 38 -8.30 -21.04 15.59
C LYS A 38 -8.87 -19.71 16.06
N LYS A 39 -8.95 -18.71 15.19
CA LYS A 39 -9.16 -17.31 15.61
C LYS A 39 -10.44 -16.68 15.05
N TYR A 40 -11.10 -17.31 14.09
CA TYR A 40 -12.32 -16.75 13.57
C TYR A 40 -13.38 -16.68 14.70
N TYR A 41 -14.13 -15.58 14.73
CA TYR A 41 -15.04 -15.29 15.85
C TYR A 41 -16.23 -16.26 15.94
N ASP A 42 -16.68 -16.76 14.78
CA ASP A 42 -17.76 -17.74 14.69
C ASP A 42 -17.19 -19.17 14.58
N PRO A 43 -17.38 -20.03 15.60
CA PRO A 43 -16.86 -21.40 15.61
C PRO A 43 -17.44 -22.29 14.51
N THR A 44 -18.54 -21.87 13.87
CA THR A 44 -19.12 -22.58 12.72
C THR A 44 -18.53 -22.14 11.39
N ASN A 45 -17.60 -21.15 11.41
CA ASN A 45 -17.04 -20.53 10.22
C ASN A 45 -18.12 -20.09 9.23
N ASN A 46 -19.15 -19.45 9.74
CA ASN A 46 -20.32 -19.00 9.00
C ASN A 46 -21.04 -20.18 8.29
N SER A 47 -21.22 -21.28 9.03
CA SER A 47 -21.82 -22.54 8.56
C SER A 47 -21.04 -23.24 7.43
N GLN A 48 -19.76 -23.00 7.29
CA GLN A 48 -18.89 -23.67 6.34
C GLN A 48 -18.32 -24.96 6.91
N ASP A 49 -18.22 -26.00 6.09
CA ASP A 49 -17.40 -27.18 6.40
C ASP A 49 -15.92 -26.80 6.22
N TRP A 50 -15.34 -26.19 7.25
CA TRP A 50 -13.99 -25.62 7.20
C TRP A 50 -12.92 -26.69 6.90
N ASN A 51 -13.14 -27.92 7.33
CA ASN A 51 -12.18 -29.01 7.07
C ASN A 51 -12.06 -29.34 5.56
N LYS A 52 -13.14 -29.20 4.79
CA LYS A 52 -13.05 -29.38 3.33
C LYS A 52 -12.13 -28.36 2.67
N TRP A 53 -12.07 -27.14 3.17
CA TRP A 53 -11.19 -26.12 2.65
C TRP A 53 -9.73 -26.49 2.81
N ARG A 54 -9.32 -27.12 3.91
CA ARG A 54 -7.93 -27.49 4.17
C ARG A 54 -7.31 -28.33 3.05
N TYR A 55 -8.10 -29.25 2.47
CA TYR A 55 -7.62 -30.22 1.47
C TYR A 55 -8.02 -29.87 0.04
N ARG A 56 -8.80 -28.82 -0.17
CA ARG A 56 -9.39 -28.45 -1.47
C ARG A 56 -8.34 -28.23 -2.57
N TYR A 57 -7.22 -27.67 -2.21
CA TYR A 57 -6.13 -27.34 -3.13
C TYR A 57 -4.89 -28.20 -2.95
N GLN A 58 -5.01 -29.32 -2.27
CA GLN A 58 -3.89 -30.25 -2.06
C GLN A 58 -3.24 -30.64 -3.41
N ASN A 59 -1.91 -30.52 -3.51
CA ASN A 59 -1.12 -30.77 -4.72
C ASN A 59 -1.42 -29.84 -5.92
N LYS A 60 -2.21 -28.79 -5.77
CA LYS A 60 -2.54 -27.83 -6.85
C LYS A 60 -1.77 -26.52 -6.76
N LEU A 61 -1.25 -26.18 -5.59
CA LEU A 61 -0.53 -24.93 -5.33
C LEU A 61 0.94 -25.10 -5.70
N LYS A 62 1.34 -24.50 -6.81
CA LYS A 62 2.72 -24.59 -7.34
C LYS A 62 3.47 -23.28 -7.20
N THR A 63 2.78 -22.16 -7.28
CA THR A 63 3.33 -20.82 -7.17
C THR A 63 2.73 -20.08 -5.96
N LYS A 64 3.32 -18.94 -5.58
CA LYS A 64 2.76 -18.07 -4.55
C LYS A 64 1.43 -17.50 -4.99
N GLU A 65 1.31 -17.16 -6.25
CA GLU A 65 0.11 -16.64 -6.87
C GLU A 65 -1.04 -17.65 -6.79
N ASP A 66 -0.76 -18.95 -7.04
CA ASP A 66 -1.74 -20.01 -6.83
C ASP A 66 -2.23 -20.05 -5.37
N ALA A 67 -1.32 -19.88 -4.41
CA ALA A 67 -1.67 -19.86 -3.00
C ALA A 67 -2.52 -18.62 -2.65
N TYR A 68 -2.19 -17.44 -3.17
CA TYR A 68 -2.93 -16.21 -2.91
C TYR A 68 -4.38 -16.33 -3.41
N VAL A 69 -4.57 -16.75 -4.66
CA VAL A 69 -5.92 -16.97 -5.23
C VAL A 69 -6.71 -18.01 -4.44
N ALA A 70 -6.06 -19.10 -4.01
CA ALA A 70 -6.69 -20.14 -3.21
C ALA A 70 -7.09 -19.64 -1.81
N ILE A 71 -6.24 -18.82 -1.17
CA ILE A 71 -6.50 -18.19 0.12
C ILE A 71 -7.68 -17.22 0.00
N GLU A 72 -7.67 -16.33 -0.97
CA GLU A 72 -8.78 -15.39 -1.21
C GLU A 72 -10.11 -16.13 -1.43
N THR A 73 -10.09 -17.19 -2.25
CA THR A 73 -11.27 -18.01 -2.49
C THR A 73 -11.79 -18.68 -1.20
N MET A 74 -10.88 -19.16 -0.36
CA MET A 74 -11.23 -19.75 0.93
C MET A 74 -11.85 -18.71 1.87
N LEU A 75 -11.25 -17.53 2.00
CA LEU A 75 -11.73 -16.46 2.87
C LEU A 75 -13.07 -15.88 2.37
N THR A 76 -13.22 -15.70 1.07
CA THR A 76 -14.50 -15.25 0.47
C THR A 76 -15.66 -16.17 0.82
N SER A 77 -15.41 -17.48 1.02
CA SER A 77 -16.45 -18.43 1.42
C SER A 77 -17.04 -18.14 2.80
N LEU A 78 -16.31 -17.43 3.67
CA LEU A 78 -16.81 -17.00 4.97
C LEU A 78 -17.94 -15.94 4.86
N ASN A 79 -18.09 -15.32 3.69
CA ASN A 79 -19.05 -14.24 3.46
C ASN A 79 -18.94 -13.12 4.53
N ASP A 80 -17.72 -12.83 4.94
CA ASP A 80 -17.36 -11.81 5.92
C ASP A 80 -16.46 -10.75 5.25
N PRO A 81 -16.95 -9.51 5.05
CA PRO A 81 -16.22 -8.46 4.37
C PRO A 81 -15.00 -7.96 5.15
N TYR A 82 -14.89 -8.31 6.43
CA TYR A 82 -13.79 -7.89 7.30
C TYR A 82 -12.67 -8.93 7.40
N THR A 83 -12.91 -10.16 6.93
CA THR A 83 -11.88 -11.20 6.87
C THR A 83 -11.35 -11.31 5.45
N ARG A 84 -10.16 -10.74 5.22
CA ARG A 84 -9.50 -10.71 3.92
C ARG A 84 -8.03 -11.09 4.02
N PHE A 85 -7.46 -11.55 2.94
CA PHE A 85 -6.02 -11.71 2.76
C PHE A 85 -5.46 -10.42 2.17
N LEU A 86 -4.29 -10.04 2.62
CA LEU A 86 -3.48 -9.00 2.02
C LEU A 86 -2.17 -9.63 1.59
N ASP A 87 -1.84 -9.51 0.32
CA ASP A 87 -0.52 -9.90 -0.14
C ASP A 87 0.56 -8.96 0.43
N PRO A 88 1.86 -9.26 0.30
CA PRO A 88 2.92 -8.41 0.86
C PRO A 88 2.88 -6.96 0.35
N LYS A 89 2.45 -6.74 -0.91
CA LYS A 89 2.33 -5.40 -1.49
C LYS A 89 1.15 -4.66 -0.84
N GLU A 90 -0.03 -5.27 -0.85
CA GLU A 90 -1.24 -4.73 -0.24
C GLU A 90 -1.07 -4.47 1.27
N PHE A 91 -0.42 -5.40 1.99
CA PHE A 91 -0.10 -5.21 3.41
C PHE A 91 0.84 -4.04 3.66
N SER A 92 1.84 -3.84 2.79
CA SER A 92 2.72 -2.69 2.86
C SER A 92 1.96 -1.38 2.61
N GLU A 93 1.09 -1.34 1.60
CA GLU A 93 0.26 -0.18 1.27
C GLU A 93 -0.72 0.16 2.39
N GLU A 94 -1.41 -0.84 2.93
CA GLU A 94 -2.32 -0.66 4.08
C GLU A 94 -1.57 -0.13 5.31
N THR A 95 -0.40 -0.71 5.61
CA THR A 95 0.43 -0.27 6.74
C THR A 95 0.92 1.17 6.57
N GLN A 96 1.29 1.58 5.35
CA GLN A 96 1.67 2.96 5.06
C GLN A 96 0.47 3.91 5.20
N SER A 97 -0.71 3.49 4.74
CA SER A 97 -1.94 4.24 4.90
C SER A 97 -2.30 4.46 6.37
N ILE A 98 -2.22 3.39 7.18
CA ILE A 98 -2.47 3.47 8.65
C ILE A 98 -1.44 4.37 9.35
N LYS A 99 -0.18 4.36 8.91
CA LYS A 99 0.85 5.26 9.44
C LYS A 99 0.70 6.71 8.97
N GLY A 100 -0.27 6.98 8.10
CA GLY A 100 -0.48 8.30 7.53
C GLY A 100 0.64 8.77 6.63
N SER A 101 1.48 7.86 6.11
CA SER A 101 2.55 8.20 5.16
C SER A 101 2.30 7.53 3.81
N LEU A 102 2.36 8.31 2.76
CA LEU A 102 2.23 7.85 1.38
C LEU A 102 3.50 8.20 0.60
N LYS A 103 4.05 7.23 -0.14
CA LYS A 103 5.19 7.50 -1.04
C LYS A 103 4.67 7.92 -2.41
N GLY A 104 5.06 9.10 -2.88
CA GLY A 104 4.63 9.62 -4.18
C GLY A 104 4.72 11.13 -4.27
N ILE A 105 3.79 11.74 -4.99
CA ILE A 105 3.76 13.21 -5.16
C ILE A 105 2.66 13.89 -4.33
N GLY A 106 1.79 13.13 -3.66
CA GLY A 106 0.71 13.69 -2.84
C GLY A 106 -0.40 14.31 -3.68
N THR A 107 -1.02 13.51 -4.53
CA THR A 107 -2.20 13.92 -5.30
C THR A 107 -3.27 12.83 -5.27
N GLN A 108 -4.51 13.24 -5.13
CA GLN A 108 -5.65 12.37 -5.33
C GLN A 108 -6.04 12.40 -6.80
N ILE A 109 -6.10 11.23 -7.42
CA ILE A 109 -6.49 11.09 -8.84
C ILE A 109 -7.82 10.36 -8.97
N GLY A 110 -8.47 10.53 -10.10
CA GLY A 110 -9.73 9.87 -10.44
C GLY A 110 -9.96 9.84 -11.94
N LEU A 111 -11.05 9.19 -12.36
CA LEU A 111 -11.50 9.22 -13.74
C LEU A 111 -12.71 10.16 -13.85
N ARG A 112 -12.70 11.02 -14.86
CA ARG A 112 -13.84 11.86 -15.26
C ARG A 112 -13.99 11.76 -16.77
N ASP A 113 -15.15 11.32 -17.22
CA ASP A 113 -15.42 11.08 -18.63
C ASP A 113 -14.42 10.14 -19.31
N GLY A 114 -13.88 9.17 -18.55
CA GLY A 114 -12.88 8.21 -19.03
C GLY A 114 -11.45 8.75 -19.09
N GLU A 115 -11.22 9.99 -18.65
CA GLU A 115 -9.90 10.62 -18.60
C GLU A 115 -9.36 10.71 -17.18
N LEU A 116 -8.07 10.49 -17.03
CA LEU A 116 -7.39 10.59 -15.75
C LEU A 116 -7.24 12.06 -15.32
N VAL A 117 -7.76 12.41 -14.16
CA VAL A 117 -7.74 13.78 -13.64
C VAL A 117 -7.18 13.84 -12.22
N ILE A 118 -6.62 14.99 -11.88
CA ILE A 118 -6.30 15.33 -10.49
C ILE A 118 -7.58 15.81 -9.81
N ILE A 119 -8.03 15.11 -8.79
CA ILE A 119 -9.15 15.53 -7.95
C ILE A 119 -8.71 16.67 -7.02
N ALA A 120 -7.59 16.47 -6.33
CA ALA A 120 -6.95 17.49 -5.51
C ALA A 120 -5.49 17.12 -5.22
N PRO A 121 -4.56 18.08 -5.23
CA PRO A 121 -3.27 17.91 -4.56
C PRO A 121 -3.49 17.92 -3.05
N LEU A 122 -2.67 17.16 -2.32
CA LEU A 122 -2.65 17.19 -0.86
C LEU A 122 -1.90 18.41 -0.37
N GLU A 123 -2.32 18.94 0.76
CA GLU A 123 -1.69 20.09 1.42
C GLU A 123 -0.22 19.79 1.75
N ASP A 124 0.67 20.74 1.50
CA ASP A 124 2.11 20.66 1.70
C ASP A 124 2.81 19.54 0.90
N SER A 125 2.16 19.01 -0.15
CA SER A 125 2.70 17.94 -0.99
C SER A 125 3.63 18.43 -2.11
N PRO A 126 4.48 17.55 -2.67
CA PRO A 126 5.23 17.86 -3.89
C PRO A 126 4.35 18.28 -5.08
N ALA A 127 3.16 17.69 -5.21
CA ALA A 127 2.21 18.04 -6.26
C ALA A 127 1.72 19.48 -6.13
N GLU A 128 1.34 19.89 -4.92
CA GLU A 128 0.91 21.26 -4.63
C GLU A 128 2.04 22.25 -4.87
N ARG A 129 3.26 21.96 -4.35
CA ARG A 129 4.45 22.80 -4.57
C ARG A 129 4.83 22.93 -6.05
N ALA A 130 4.58 21.89 -6.85
CA ALA A 130 4.79 21.92 -8.29
C ALA A 130 3.74 22.75 -9.04
N GLY A 131 2.64 23.14 -8.39
CA GLY A 131 1.55 23.92 -8.98
C GLY A 131 0.53 23.08 -9.76
N LEU A 132 0.41 21.79 -9.43
CA LEU A 132 -0.69 20.96 -9.91
C LEU A 132 -1.99 21.39 -9.22
N LEU A 133 -3.09 21.38 -9.96
CA LEU A 133 -4.39 21.87 -9.49
C LEU A 133 -5.47 20.80 -9.66
N ALA A 134 -6.58 20.99 -8.96
CA ALA A 134 -7.80 20.23 -9.22
C ALA A 134 -8.26 20.44 -10.67
N ASP A 135 -8.86 19.41 -11.25
CA ASP A 135 -9.32 19.33 -12.65
C ASP A 135 -8.21 19.35 -13.72
N ASP A 136 -6.93 19.30 -13.34
CA ASP A 136 -5.85 19.03 -14.28
C ASP A 136 -6.02 17.63 -14.87
N ARG A 137 -6.04 17.50 -16.20
CA ARG A 137 -6.05 16.20 -16.88
C ARG A 137 -4.63 15.71 -17.07
N ILE A 138 -4.38 14.47 -16.70
CA ILE A 138 -3.06 13.83 -16.86
C ILE A 138 -3.11 13.06 -18.20
N LEU A 139 -2.44 13.59 -19.21
CA LEU A 139 -2.39 12.98 -20.54
C LEU A 139 -1.33 11.90 -20.64
N GLU A 140 -0.19 12.10 -19.94
CA GLU A 140 0.93 11.15 -19.93
C GLU A 140 1.56 11.09 -18.55
N ILE A 141 2.08 9.92 -18.20
CA ILE A 141 2.95 9.66 -17.03
C ILE A 141 4.25 9.07 -17.55
N ASN A 142 5.37 9.74 -17.29
CA ASN A 142 6.71 9.35 -17.77
C ASN A 142 6.78 9.12 -19.29
N GLY A 143 6.04 9.93 -20.08
CA GLY A 143 5.96 9.82 -21.54
C GLY A 143 5.02 8.73 -22.06
N GLU A 144 4.35 7.98 -21.16
CA GLU A 144 3.36 6.99 -21.55
C GLU A 144 1.94 7.56 -21.45
N SER A 145 1.14 7.33 -22.50
CA SER A 145 -0.25 7.82 -22.53
C SER A 145 -1.11 7.19 -21.43
N THR A 146 -1.99 8.02 -20.85
CA THR A 146 -2.95 7.58 -19.82
C THR A 146 -4.31 7.18 -20.41
N LYS A 147 -4.46 7.15 -21.72
CA LYS A 147 -5.72 6.79 -22.37
C LYS A 147 -6.11 5.35 -22.05
N GLY A 148 -7.27 5.18 -21.40
CA GLY A 148 -7.79 3.87 -21.01
C GLY A 148 -7.08 3.20 -19.82
N ILE A 149 -6.22 3.95 -19.10
CA ILE A 149 -5.54 3.44 -17.89
C ILE A 149 -6.53 3.32 -16.73
N SER A 150 -6.37 2.31 -15.90
CA SER A 150 -7.09 2.23 -14.62
C SER A 150 -6.48 3.18 -13.58
N ILE A 151 -7.27 3.57 -12.57
CA ILE A 151 -6.79 4.43 -11.48
C ILE A 151 -5.61 3.77 -10.76
N ASP A 152 -5.69 2.46 -10.51
CA ASP A 152 -4.64 1.72 -9.80
C ASP A 152 -3.34 1.68 -10.59
N ALA A 153 -3.41 1.38 -11.90
CA ALA A 153 -2.24 1.39 -12.77
C ALA A 153 -1.61 2.79 -12.89
N ALA A 154 -2.43 3.85 -12.90
CA ALA A 154 -1.94 5.23 -12.87
C ALA A 154 -1.28 5.57 -11.53
N ALA A 155 -1.90 5.18 -10.42
CA ALA A 155 -1.37 5.37 -9.09
C ALA A 155 0.00 4.67 -8.93
N ASP A 156 0.13 3.43 -9.41
CA ASP A 156 1.39 2.68 -9.36
C ASP A 156 2.52 3.38 -10.14
N LYS A 157 2.21 4.01 -11.29
CA LYS A 157 3.19 4.79 -12.06
C LYS A 157 3.57 6.12 -11.39
N ILE A 158 2.63 6.75 -10.68
CA ILE A 158 2.85 8.02 -9.97
C ILE A 158 3.59 7.78 -8.66
N ARG A 159 3.27 6.71 -7.94
CA ARG A 159 4.00 6.28 -6.74
C ARG A 159 5.44 5.90 -7.07
N GLY A 160 6.26 5.78 -6.04
CA GLY A 160 7.66 5.33 -6.17
C GLY A 160 8.50 5.80 -5.01
N GLU A 161 9.77 5.43 -5.04
CA GLU A 161 10.71 5.73 -3.96
C GLU A 161 10.95 7.24 -3.82
N LYS A 162 11.06 7.70 -2.57
CA LYS A 162 11.44 9.07 -2.22
C LYS A 162 12.69 9.51 -2.95
N GLY A 163 12.68 10.72 -3.48
CA GLY A 163 13.78 11.32 -4.24
C GLY A 163 13.79 10.98 -5.72
N THR A 164 12.98 10.03 -6.20
CA THR A 164 12.83 9.78 -7.64
C THR A 164 11.85 10.78 -8.26
N THR A 165 11.93 10.99 -9.57
CA THR A 165 11.09 11.95 -10.28
C THR A 165 10.05 11.25 -11.12
N VAL A 166 8.82 11.78 -11.14
CA VAL A 166 7.80 11.45 -12.12
C VAL A 166 7.52 12.66 -13.01
N THR A 167 7.32 12.44 -14.30
CA THR A 167 6.91 13.47 -15.24
C THR A 167 5.45 13.28 -15.64
N LEU A 168 4.67 14.37 -15.61
CA LEU A 168 3.26 14.37 -15.97
C LEU A 168 3.04 15.39 -17.08
N LEU A 169 2.46 14.96 -18.22
CA LEU A 169 1.94 15.89 -19.21
C LEU A 169 0.53 16.28 -18.81
N ILE A 170 0.36 17.53 -18.46
CA ILE A 170 -0.89 18.09 -17.95
C ILE A 170 -1.58 18.93 -19.00
N GLN A 171 -2.88 18.69 -19.15
CA GLN A 171 -3.80 19.56 -19.87
C GLN A 171 -4.67 20.30 -18.85
N ARG A 172 -4.59 21.62 -18.88
CA ARG A 172 -5.41 22.52 -18.06
C ARG A 172 -6.23 23.43 -18.94
N LYS A 173 -7.49 23.63 -18.57
CA LYS A 173 -8.40 24.47 -19.36
C LYS A 173 -7.85 25.89 -19.52
N GLY A 174 -7.77 26.36 -20.76
CA GLY A 174 -7.38 27.73 -21.08
C GLY A 174 -5.88 28.00 -21.16
N VAL A 175 -5.03 26.97 -20.97
CA VAL A 175 -3.58 27.12 -21.11
C VAL A 175 -3.00 25.96 -21.95
N PRO A 176 -1.84 26.18 -22.61
CA PRO A 176 -1.16 25.09 -23.34
C PRO A 176 -0.79 23.92 -22.40
N ASN A 177 -0.76 22.72 -22.97
CA ASN A 177 -0.28 21.54 -22.25
C ASN A 177 1.14 21.76 -21.76
N LYS A 178 1.42 21.30 -20.53
CA LYS A 178 2.71 21.50 -19.87
C LYS A 178 3.18 20.23 -19.18
N ILE A 179 4.49 19.96 -19.25
CA ILE A 179 5.13 18.89 -18.51
C ILE A 179 5.50 19.41 -17.13
N TYR A 180 5.09 18.65 -16.11
CA TYR A 180 5.47 18.86 -14.72
C TYR A 180 6.39 17.73 -14.30
N SER A 181 7.58 18.08 -13.80
CA SER A 181 8.53 17.14 -13.21
C SER A 181 8.44 17.26 -11.70
N VAL A 182 7.96 16.22 -11.04
CA VAL A 182 7.71 16.24 -9.61
C VAL A 182 8.56 15.19 -8.91
N VAL A 183 9.34 15.62 -7.93
CA VAL A 183 10.15 14.72 -7.10
C VAL A 183 9.24 14.06 -6.07
N ARG A 184 9.27 12.73 -6.02
CA ARG A 184 8.51 11.95 -5.06
C ARG A 184 9.05 12.14 -3.65
N ASP A 185 8.16 12.15 -2.69
CA ASP A 185 8.50 12.28 -1.27
C ASP A 185 7.64 11.32 -0.43
N GLU A 186 7.94 11.25 0.83
CA GLU A 186 7.05 10.68 1.83
C GLU A 186 6.06 11.76 2.24
N ILE A 187 4.77 11.52 1.95
CA ILE A 187 3.69 12.46 2.17
C ILE A 187 3.05 12.13 3.52
N GLU A 188 3.17 13.04 4.46
CA GLU A 188 2.45 12.94 5.72
C GLU A 188 1.00 13.41 5.53
N VAL A 189 0.05 12.49 5.71
CA VAL A 189 -1.38 12.82 5.64
C VAL A 189 -1.81 13.32 7.02
N LYS A 190 -1.96 14.63 7.15
CA LYS A 190 -2.41 15.24 8.40
C LYS A 190 -3.90 14.99 8.60
N SER A 191 -4.24 14.20 9.62
CA SER A 191 -5.63 13.95 10.01
C SER A 191 -6.31 15.21 10.54
N VAL A 192 -5.54 16.12 11.14
CA VAL A 192 -6.01 17.38 11.72
C VAL A 192 -5.21 18.55 11.15
N SER A 193 -5.89 19.59 10.72
CA SER A 193 -5.27 20.85 10.27
C SER A 193 -6.02 22.05 10.87
N CYS A 194 -5.27 23.04 11.30
CA CYS A 194 -5.82 24.33 11.73
C CYS A 194 -5.73 25.40 10.64
N LYS A 195 -5.25 25.06 9.45
CA LYS A 195 -5.09 25.96 8.32
C LYS A 195 -6.42 26.08 7.57
N PRO A 196 -6.99 27.28 7.41
CA PRO A 196 -8.23 27.44 6.66
C PRO A 196 -8.04 27.04 5.19
N PRO A 197 -9.11 26.55 4.51
CA PRO A 197 -9.02 26.01 3.16
C PRO A 197 -8.64 27.05 2.09
N PHE A 198 -8.75 28.34 2.43
CA PHE A 198 -8.38 29.44 1.53
C PHE A 198 -7.56 30.47 2.32
N GLU A 199 -6.41 30.89 1.77
CA GLU A 199 -5.55 31.92 2.38
C GLU A 199 -6.26 33.26 2.60
N THR A 200 -7.30 33.53 1.80
CA THR A 200 -8.12 34.75 1.91
C THR A 200 -9.20 34.70 2.98
N THR A 201 -9.41 33.53 3.61
CA THR A 201 -10.43 33.40 4.67
C THR A 201 -9.93 34.02 5.95
N LYS A 202 -10.40 35.27 6.22
CA LYS A 202 -10.19 35.93 7.52
C LYS A 202 -11.12 35.30 8.55
N ILE A 203 -10.57 34.52 9.46
CA ILE A 203 -11.29 33.97 10.61
C ILE A 203 -11.25 35.03 11.71
N PRO A 204 -12.40 35.43 12.29
CA PRO A 204 -12.43 36.32 13.46
C PRO A 204 -11.57 35.74 14.59
N GLY A 205 -10.93 36.63 15.38
CA GLY A 205 -9.95 36.22 16.38
C GLY A 205 -10.51 35.40 17.56
N ASP A 206 -11.81 35.33 17.70
CA ASP A 206 -12.56 34.56 18.68
C ASP A 206 -13.04 33.21 18.15
N ILE A 207 -12.76 32.88 16.86
CA ILE A 207 -13.12 31.63 16.21
C ILE A 207 -11.81 30.83 15.90
N GLN A 208 -11.82 29.56 16.23
CA GLN A 208 -10.76 28.62 15.80
C GLN A 208 -11.30 27.70 14.72
N TYR A 209 -10.51 27.51 13.66
CA TYR A 209 -10.80 26.56 12.59
C TYR A 209 -10.00 25.28 12.80
N ILE A 210 -10.71 24.18 12.87
CA ILE A 210 -10.09 22.83 12.92
C ILE A 210 -10.73 22.00 11.83
N ARG A 211 -9.90 21.51 10.90
CA ARG A 211 -10.31 20.57 9.87
C ARG A 211 -9.87 19.16 10.29
N LEU A 212 -10.82 18.25 10.34
CA LEU A 212 -10.59 16.85 10.51
C LEU A 212 -10.75 16.17 9.14
N SER A 213 -9.65 15.63 8.60
CA SER A 213 -9.60 15.05 7.24
C SER A 213 -9.85 13.56 7.23
N SER A 214 -9.43 12.87 8.29
CA SER A 214 -9.61 11.42 8.45
C SER A 214 -9.53 11.02 9.91
N PHE A 215 -10.13 9.89 10.23
CA PHE A 215 -9.94 9.18 11.50
C PHE A 215 -9.02 7.99 11.20
N ILE A 216 -7.82 8.03 11.71
CA ILE A 216 -6.82 6.97 11.57
C ILE A 216 -6.54 6.39 12.96
#